data_607f43af42f71de4f60dec2596e11d3c
#
_entry.id   607f43af42f71de4f60dec2596e11d3c
#
_cell.length_a   1.000
_cell.length_b   1.000
_cell.length_c   1.000
_cell.angle_alpha   90.00
_cell.angle_beta   90.00
_cell.angle_gamma   90.00
#
_symmetry.space_group_name_H-M   'P 1'
#
loop_
_entity.id
_entity.type
_entity.pdbx_description
1 polymer ?
#
loop_
_entity_poly.entity_id
_entity_poly.type
_entity_poly.pdbx_seq_one_letter_code
_entity_poly.pdbx_strand_id
1 'polypeptide(L)'
;MNDARVLVVDDSAAMRALFSDVLEQQRNVTVIGTAANADEARDQIAELKPNVITLDVEMPGMSGIEFLAELMQTNPLPVVMLSSLTQSGTETSLKAYELGAVECFPKPLKATPEQFAKTVGKLGKIVLAAANSNVRHRKPVHRETRTETQFTWNGHYAAFSTSMGGIDALTQMLAEFPADCPPTVIVLQSEPALVDTFIHHLSSELKCKILPAKDGAALTQGTIHVAADPEKHVVFEPGSPPKLRMVMRDPVDGARPSATLLFGTIARAGVPAVGTVMTGMGADGAKGLRMMRDAGCRTLAEDPATATVGEAPAAAIAASAAEKTLPLDELGAAVLGFCNQA
;
A
#
# COMPACT_ATOMS: atom_id res chain seq x y z
N MET A 1 10.59 17.57 -1.32
CA MET A 1 10.36 16.77 -0.11
C MET A 1 10.78 17.57 1.09
N ASN A 2 9.95 17.65 2.11
CA ASN A 2 10.29 18.25 3.39
C ASN A 2 11.15 17.28 4.19
N ASP A 3 12.05 17.83 5.04
CA ASP A 3 12.82 17.00 5.97
C ASP A 3 11.89 16.35 7.00
N ALA A 4 12.17 15.09 7.36
CA ALA A 4 11.42 14.39 8.40
C ALA A 4 11.92 14.80 9.79
N ARG A 5 11.01 15.36 10.59
CA ARG A 5 11.20 15.70 12.00
C ARG A 5 10.46 14.65 12.83
N VAL A 6 11.20 13.65 13.31
CA VAL A 6 10.65 12.42 13.86
C VAL A 6 10.54 12.50 15.38
N LEU A 7 9.39 12.10 15.92
CA LEU A 7 9.23 11.72 17.33
C LEU A 7 9.23 10.17 17.40
N VAL A 8 10.15 9.61 18.18
CA VAL A 8 10.24 8.16 18.39
C VAL A 8 9.51 7.79 19.68
N VAL A 9 8.45 6.98 19.58
CA VAL A 9 7.63 6.56 20.72
C VAL A 9 7.70 5.05 20.88
N ASP A 10 8.29 4.57 21.98
CA ASP A 10 8.49 3.16 22.32
C ASP A 10 8.77 3.06 23.82
N ASP A 11 8.22 2.09 24.53
CA ASP A 11 8.40 1.97 25.98
C ASP A 11 9.82 1.51 26.38
N SER A 12 10.49 0.78 25.49
CA SER A 12 11.86 0.31 25.67
C SER A 12 12.90 1.39 25.37
N ALA A 13 13.67 1.81 26.37
CA ALA A 13 14.74 2.78 26.20
C ALA A 13 15.80 2.31 25.17
N ALA A 14 16.06 0.99 25.11
CA ALA A 14 16.99 0.41 24.15
C ALA A 14 16.45 0.53 22.71
N MET A 15 15.14 0.32 22.50
CA MET A 15 14.53 0.46 21.18
C MET A 15 14.46 1.92 20.76
N ARG A 16 14.14 2.84 21.66
CA ARG A 16 14.20 4.28 21.37
C ARG A 16 15.60 4.71 20.91
N ALA A 17 16.64 4.32 21.63
CA ALA A 17 18.02 4.62 21.25
C ALA A 17 18.36 4.02 19.87
N LEU A 18 18.05 2.74 19.66
CA LEU A 18 18.31 2.03 18.42
C LEU A 18 17.62 2.69 17.22
N PHE A 19 16.33 2.97 17.31
CA PHE A 19 15.60 3.60 16.21
C PHE A 19 16.04 5.04 15.97
N SER A 20 16.42 5.78 17.01
CA SER A 20 17.00 7.12 16.85
C SER A 20 18.32 7.07 16.08
N ASP A 21 19.25 6.22 16.47
CA ASP A 21 20.55 6.06 15.78
C ASP A 21 20.39 5.67 14.31
N VAL A 22 19.41 4.79 14.04
CA VAL A 22 19.13 4.31 12.68
C VAL A 22 18.51 5.40 11.82
N LEU A 23 17.56 6.13 12.36
CA LEU A 23 16.84 7.18 11.62
C LEU A 23 17.78 8.34 11.29
N GLU A 24 18.68 8.71 12.19
CA GLU A 24 19.66 9.78 11.96
C GLU A 24 20.73 9.44 10.89
N GLN A 25 20.89 8.16 10.54
CA GLN A 25 21.74 7.77 9.41
C GLN A 25 21.12 8.10 8.05
N GLN A 26 19.80 8.30 8.00
CA GLN A 26 19.09 8.64 6.77
C GLN A 26 19.18 10.16 6.51
N ARG A 27 19.63 10.53 5.33
CA ARG A 27 19.64 11.94 4.90
C ARG A 27 18.23 12.52 4.96
N ASN A 28 18.11 13.76 5.44
CA ASN A 28 16.86 14.50 5.58
C ASN A 28 15.88 13.89 6.62
N VAL A 29 16.42 13.14 7.58
CA VAL A 29 15.67 12.63 8.74
C VAL A 29 16.38 13.13 9.99
N THR A 30 15.63 13.73 10.91
CA THR A 30 16.13 14.21 12.21
C THR A 30 15.20 13.75 13.31
N VAL A 31 15.73 13.06 14.33
CA VAL A 31 14.98 12.72 15.53
C VAL A 31 14.97 13.94 16.45
N ILE A 32 13.79 14.51 16.66
CA ILE A 32 13.63 15.74 17.45
C ILE A 32 13.21 15.49 18.88
N GLY A 33 12.82 14.26 19.21
CA GLY A 33 12.44 13.84 20.54
C GLY A 33 12.15 12.35 20.64
N THR A 34 12.05 11.85 21.87
CA THR A 34 11.68 10.47 22.18
C THR A 34 10.69 10.44 23.33
N ALA A 35 9.70 9.54 23.33
CA ALA A 35 8.72 9.37 24.41
C ALA A 35 8.61 7.90 24.78
N ALA A 36 8.40 7.63 26.08
CA ALA A 36 8.28 6.26 26.61
C ALA A 36 6.82 5.78 26.72
N ASN A 37 5.85 6.66 26.56
CA ASN A 37 4.41 6.37 26.70
C ASN A 37 3.59 7.46 25.99
N ALA A 38 2.26 7.25 25.94
CA ALA A 38 1.33 8.15 25.26
C ALA A 38 1.29 9.57 25.88
N ASP A 39 1.42 9.70 27.21
CA ASP A 39 1.36 11.00 27.88
C ASP A 39 2.58 11.86 27.51
N GLU A 40 3.79 11.29 27.61
CA GLU A 40 5.01 11.96 27.14
C GLU A 40 4.94 12.30 25.64
N ALA A 41 4.36 11.41 24.84
CA ALA A 41 4.22 11.65 23.40
C ALA A 41 3.29 12.85 23.12
N ARG A 42 2.17 13.02 23.85
CA ARG A 42 1.29 14.19 23.70
C ARG A 42 2.02 15.49 24.01
N ASP A 43 2.75 15.51 25.14
CA ASP A 43 3.50 16.71 25.55
C ASP A 43 4.55 17.08 24.50
N GLN A 44 5.32 16.11 24.01
CA GLN A 44 6.35 16.34 23.00
C GLN A 44 5.77 16.71 21.63
N ILE A 45 4.63 16.15 21.22
CA ILE A 45 3.94 16.56 20.00
C ILE A 45 3.55 18.03 20.06
N ALA A 46 3.02 18.48 21.21
CA ALA A 46 2.62 19.87 21.39
C ALA A 46 3.82 20.83 21.38
N GLU A 47 4.93 20.45 22.02
CA GLU A 47 6.13 21.26 22.16
C GLU A 47 6.98 21.26 20.90
N LEU A 48 7.33 20.08 20.36
CA LEU A 48 8.32 19.89 19.29
C LEU A 48 7.72 19.97 17.88
N LYS A 49 6.40 19.75 17.75
CA LYS A 49 5.67 19.76 16.48
C LYS A 49 6.34 18.87 15.42
N PRO A 50 6.47 17.55 15.66
CA PRO A 50 6.97 16.61 14.68
C PRO A 50 6.06 16.59 13.43
N ASN A 51 6.61 16.19 12.27
CA ASN A 51 5.81 15.96 11.08
C ASN A 51 5.67 14.47 10.74
N VAL A 52 6.24 13.59 11.58
CA VAL A 52 6.06 12.15 11.53
C VAL A 52 6.39 11.54 12.90
N ILE A 53 5.68 10.45 13.23
CA ILE A 53 5.88 9.70 14.46
C ILE A 53 6.19 8.25 14.12
N THR A 54 7.19 7.65 14.76
CA THR A 54 7.29 6.19 14.86
C THR A 54 6.67 5.77 16.19
N LEU A 55 5.73 4.82 16.17
CA LEU A 55 4.92 4.47 17.32
C LEU A 55 4.91 2.96 17.57
N ASP A 56 5.37 2.56 18.73
CA ASP A 56 5.25 1.17 19.16
C ASP A 56 3.79 0.77 19.35
N VAL A 57 3.45 -0.45 18.96
CA VAL A 57 2.13 -1.05 19.18
C VAL A 57 1.91 -1.38 20.66
N GLU A 58 2.92 -1.97 21.29
CA GLU A 58 2.83 -2.51 22.65
C GLU A 58 3.45 -1.52 23.65
N MET A 59 2.62 -0.76 24.34
CA MET A 59 3.06 0.15 25.39
C MET A 59 2.24 -0.07 26.68
N PRO A 60 2.83 0.09 27.88
CA PRO A 60 2.10 -0.03 29.14
C PRO A 60 1.10 1.12 29.32
N GLY A 61 -0.06 0.81 29.90
CA GLY A 61 -1.16 1.75 30.07
C GLY A 61 -1.99 1.89 28.81
N MET A 62 -1.78 2.94 28.03
CA MET A 62 -2.42 3.15 26.73
C MET A 62 -1.57 2.49 25.63
N SER A 63 -2.15 1.56 24.89
CA SER A 63 -1.50 0.92 23.76
C SER A 63 -1.26 1.89 22.60
N GLY A 64 -0.27 1.59 21.72
CA GLY A 64 -0.02 2.41 20.54
C GLY A 64 -1.21 2.49 19.58
N ILE A 65 -2.05 1.46 19.52
CA ILE A 65 -3.28 1.47 18.72
C ILE A 65 -4.32 2.44 19.28
N GLU A 66 -4.50 2.46 20.60
CA GLU A 66 -5.41 3.41 21.25
C GLU A 66 -4.90 4.84 21.08
N PHE A 67 -3.59 5.05 21.25
CA PHE A 67 -2.98 6.36 21.02
C PHE A 67 -3.06 6.82 19.55
N LEU A 68 -2.86 5.91 18.59
CA LEU A 68 -3.08 6.20 17.17
C LEU A 68 -4.52 6.67 16.90
N ALA A 69 -5.50 5.96 17.44
CA ALA A 69 -6.91 6.32 17.29
C ALA A 69 -7.22 7.72 17.84
N GLU A 70 -6.70 8.04 19.01
CA GLU A 70 -6.82 9.36 19.62
C GLU A 70 -6.15 10.44 18.75
N LEU A 71 -4.91 10.19 18.32
CA LEU A 71 -4.12 11.13 17.52
C LEU A 71 -4.81 11.47 16.20
N MET A 72 -5.33 10.45 15.51
CA MET A 72 -6.01 10.64 14.23
C MET A 72 -7.33 11.40 14.37
N GLN A 73 -7.96 11.39 15.55
CA GLN A 73 -9.18 12.16 15.81
C GLN A 73 -8.91 13.60 16.24
N THR A 74 -7.83 13.84 16.98
CA THR A 74 -7.56 15.13 17.63
C THR A 74 -6.55 15.99 16.89
N ASN A 75 -5.48 15.39 16.39
CA ASN A 75 -4.37 16.07 15.72
C ASN A 75 -3.70 15.11 14.72
N PRO A 76 -4.32 14.82 13.56
CA PRO A 76 -3.80 13.84 12.62
C PRO A 76 -2.37 14.15 12.16
N LEU A 77 -1.46 13.23 12.42
CA LEU A 77 -0.06 13.25 12.02
C LEU A 77 0.31 11.95 11.32
N PRO A 78 1.27 11.97 10.39
CA PRO A 78 1.82 10.75 9.81
C PRO A 78 2.42 9.84 10.88
N VAL A 79 1.93 8.61 10.96
CA VAL A 79 2.41 7.59 11.90
C VAL A 79 2.91 6.37 11.15
N VAL A 80 4.13 5.94 11.48
CA VAL A 80 4.70 4.64 11.11
C VAL A 80 4.65 3.77 12.37
N MET A 81 3.78 2.74 12.36
CA MET A 81 3.69 1.81 13.47
C MET A 81 4.89 0.87 13.49
N LEU A 82 5.41 0.57 14.66
CA LEU A 82 6.45 -0.44 14.88
C LEU A 82 5.80 -1.67 15.52
N SER A 83 5.70 -2.78 14.77
CA SER A 83 4.95 -3.95 15.20
C SER A 83 5.77 -5.23 15.21
N SER A 84 5.36 -6.24 15.99
CA SER A 84 5.91 -7.59 15.93
C SER A 84 5.33 -8.36 14.72
N LEU A 85 6.15 -9.25 14.10
CA LEU A 85 5.71 -10.14 12.99
C LEU A 85 5.01 -11.40 13.51
N THR A 86 4.20 -11.29 14.56
CA THR A 86 3.35 -12.39 15.05
C THR A 86 1.98 -12.35 14.34
N GLN A 87 1.20 -13.44 14.44
CA GLN A 87 -0.17 -13.44 13.90
C GLN A 87 -1.02 -12.32 14.52
N SER A 88 -0.95 -12.16 15.84
CA SER A 88 -1.61 -11.04 16.53
C SER A 88 -1.05 -9.67 16.07
N GLY A 89 0.25 -9.58 15.78
CA GLY A 89 0.86 -8.36 15.26
C GLY A 89 0.37 -8.00 13.84
N THR A 90 0.05 -8.97 12.97
CA THR A 90 -0.50 -8.68 11.64
C THR A 90 -1.95 -8.22 11.70
N GLU A 91 -2.79 -8.79 12.57
CA GLU A 91 -4.15 -8.32 12.82
C GLU A 91 -4.16 -6.90 13.39
N THR A 92 -3.26 -6.64 14.35
CA THR A 92 -3.08 -5.30 14.92
C THR A 92 -2.59 -4.29 13.87
N SER A 93 -1.72 -4.72 12.96
CA SER A 93 -1.26 -3.88 11.84
C SER A 93 -2.39 -3.53 10.87
N LEU A 94 -3.29 -4.46 10.57
CA LEU A 94 -4.49 -4.14 9.78
C LEU A 94 -5.36 -3.10 10.49
N LYS A 95 -5.56 -3.27 11.79
CA LYS A 95 -6.29 -2.29 12.59
C LYS A 95 -5.63 -0.91 12.59
N ALA A 96 -4.29 -0.87 12.61
CA ALA A 96 -3.54 0.39 12.50
C ALA A 96 -3.78 1.09 11.16
N TYR A 97 -3.78 0.36 10.03
CA TYR A 97 -4.12 0.93 8.72
C TYR A 97 -5.55 1.44 8.67
N GLU A 98 -6.51 0.70 9.23
CA GLU A 98 -7.89 1.16 9.36
C GLU A 98 -8.01 2.47 10.16
N LEU A 99 -7.18 2.67 11.14
CA LEU A 99 -7.14 3.88 11.96
C LEU A 99 -6.38 5.03 11.30
N GLY A 100 -5.68 4.79 10.19
CA GLY A 100 -4.99 5.82 9.42
C GLY A 100 -3.46 5.83 9.57
N ALA A 101 -2.84 4.78 10.10
CA ALA A 101 -1.39 4.63 10.02
C ALA A 101 -0.92 4.65 8.55
N VAL A 102 0.18 5.34 8.29
CA VAL A 102 0.76 5.42 6.93
C VAL A 102 1.43 4.10 6.56
N GLU A 103 2.13 3.48 7.53
CA GLU A 103 2.82 2.21 7.34
C GLU A 103 2.98 1.45 8.66
N CYS A 104 3.09 0.12 8.57
CA CYS A 104 3.44 -0.76 9.67
C CYS A 104 4.79 -1.41 9.37
N PHE A 105 5.79 -1.09 10.19
CA PHE A 105 7.16 -1.57 10.03
C PHE A 105 7.45 -2.68 11.05
N PRO A 106 7.98 -3.84 10.60
CA PRO A 106 8.29 -4.94 11.50
C PRO A 106 9.51 -4.64 12.38
N LYS A 107 9.38 -4.82 13.69
CA LYS A 107 10.50 -4.73 14.62
C LYS A 107 11.49 -5.91 14.38
N PRO A 108 12.79 -5.66 14.19
CA PRO A 108 13.77 -6.71 13.89
C PRO A 108 14.27 -7.46 15.14
N LEU A 109 13.36 -7.94 15.99
CA LEU A 109 13.65 -8.48 17.32
C LEU A 109 14.46 -9.79 17.31
N LYS A 110 14.48 -10.56 16.20
CA LYS A 110 15.17 -11.85 16.07
C LYS A 110 15.98 -11.94 14.78
N ALA A 111 16.39 -10.80 14.23
CA ALA A 111 17.11 -10.75 12.97
C ALA A 111 18.62 -11.03 13.15
N THR A 112 19.25 -11.67 12.16
CA THR A 112 20.71 -11.69 12.06
C THR A 112 21.24 -10.28 11.83
N PRO A 113 22.52 -9.97 12.12
CA PRO A 113 23.09 -8.65 11.86
C PRO A 113 22.87 -8.15 10.42
N GLU A 114 22.95 -9.03 9.44
CA GLU A 114 22.71 -8.70 8.02
C GLU A 114 21.24 -8.39 7.73
N GLN A 115 20.34 -9.21 8.25
CA GLN A 115 18.90 -8.98 8.15
C GLN A 115 18.48 -7.69 8.86
N PHE A 116 19.06 -7.47 10.04
CA PHE A 116 18.88 -6.25 10.82
C PHE A 116 19.29 -5.02 10.02
N ALA A 117 20.51 -4.97 9.50
CA ALA A 117 21.01 -3.83 8.71
C ALA A 117 20.14 -3.56 7.47
N LYS A 118 19.69 -4.63 6.78
CA LYS A 118 18.81 -4.52 5.60
C LYS A 118 17.44 -3.99 5.97
N THR A 119 16.85 -4.46 7.06
CA THR A 119 15.53 -4.05 7.52
C THR A 119 15.54 -2.60 7.98
N VAL A 120 16.48 -2.29 8.83
CA VAL A 120 16.69 -0.97 9.41
C VAL A 120 16.98 0.09 8.32
N GLY A 121 17.78 -0.24 7.30
CA GLY A 121 18.06 0.66 6.18
C GLY A 121 16.82 1.04 5.35
N LYS A 122 15.70 0.33 5.51
CA LYS A 122 14.42 0.70 4.91
C LYS A 122 13.62 1.71 5.75
N LEU A 123 13.74 1.64 7.08
CA LEU A 123 12.92 2.45 7.99
C LEU A 123 13.07 3.95 7.73
N GLY A 124 14.30 4.44 7.57
CA GLY A 124 14.54 5.86 7.31
C GLY A 124 13.85 6.36 6.03
N LYS A 125 13.84 5.56 4.96
CA LYS A 125 13.11 5.89 3.72
C LYS A 125 11.60 5.92 3.93
N ILE A 126 11.06 4.94 4.67
CA ILE A 126 9.65 4.85 5.02
C ILE A 126 9.23 6.07 5.84
N VAL A 127 9.99 6.44 6.86
CA VAL A 127 9.72 7.60 7.71
C VAL A 127 9.80 8.91 6.91
N LEU A 128 10.77 9.04 6.01
CA LEU A 128 10.87 10.21 5.13
C LEU A 128 9.67 10.32 4.18
N ALA A 129 9.22 9.19 3.60
CA ALA A 129 8.02 9.17 2.77
C ALA A 129 6.77 9.46 3.61
N ALA A 130 6.65 8.90 4.81
CA ALA A 130 5.55 9.18 5.73
C ALA A 130 5.47 10.67 6.12
N ALA A 131 6.60 11.32 6.40
CA ALA A 131 6.66 12.76 6.70
C ALA A 131 6.15 13.66 5.55
N ASN A 132 6.14 13.14 4.34
CA ASN A 132 5.63 13.79 3.13
C ASN A 132 4.30 13.20 2.64
N SER A 133 3.65 12.38 3.46
CA SER A 133 2.37 11.76 3.12
C SER A 133 1.18 12.70 3.38
N ASN A 134 0.07 12.40 2.71
CA ASN A 134 -1.20 13.07 2.94
C ASN A 134 -1.99 12.29 3.99
N VAL A 135 -1.87 12.66 5.26
CA VAL A 135 -2.72 12.12 6.32
C VAL A 135 -4.05 12.85 6.31
N ARG A 136 -5.13 12.11 6.19
CA ARG A 136 -6.47 12.67 6.14
C ARG A 136 -7.29 12.20 7.33
N HIS A 137 -8.17 13.07 7.80
CA HIS A 137 -9.29 12.61 8.62
C HIS A 137 -10.10 11.60 7.80
N ARG A 138 -10.12 10.37 8.22
CA ARG A 138 -10.95 9.33 7.62
C ARG A 138 -12.41 9.75 7.80
N LYS A 139 -13.05 10.20 6.74
CA LYS A 139 -14.51 10.21 6.72
C LYS A 139 -14.95 8.74 6.79
N PRO A 140 -15.85 8.36 7.71
CA PRO A 140 -16.44 7.03 7.65
C PRO A 140 -16.91 6.82 6.20
N VAL A 141 -16.52 5.70 5.61
CA VAL A 141 -17.05 5.33 4.30
C VAL A 141 -18.56 5.20 4.50
N HIS A 142 -19.30 6.24 4.14
CA HIS A 142 -20.73 6.12 4.01
C HIS A 142 -20.94 5.14 2.86
N ARG A 143 -21.25 3.90 3.22
CA ARG A 143 -21.84 2.94 2.30
C ARG A 143 -23.20 3.51 1.90
N GLU A 144 -23.21 4.50 1.02
CA GLU A 144 -24.41 4.73 0.22
C GLU A 144 -24.60 3.42 -0.53
N THR A 145 -25.70 2.76 -0.25
CA THR A 145 -26.19 1.63 -1.05
C THR A 145 -26.40 2.17 -2.45
N ARG A 146 -25.32 2.24 -3.25
CA ARG A 146 -25.46 2.44 -4.69
C ARG A 146 -26.37 1.31 -5.18
N THR A 147 -27.47 1.68 -5.78
CA THR A 147 -28.34 0.78 -6.54
C THR A 147 -27.44 -0.13 -7.36
N GLU A 148 -27.59 -1.44 -7.21
CA GLU A 148 -26.83 -2.45 -7.96
C GLU A 148 -27.05 -2.18 -9.45
N THR A 149 -26.19 -1.37 -10.04
CA THR A 149 -26.09 -1.27 -11.49
C THR A 149 -25.55 -2.61 -11.97
N GLN A 150 -26.34 -3.27 -12.82
CA GLN A 150 -25.97 -4.57 -13.36
C GLN A 150 -24.60 -4.44 -14.06
N PHE A 151 -23.57 -5.08 -13.49
CA PHE A 151 -22.24 -5.12 -14.10
C PHE A 151 -22.22 -6.24 -15.13
N THR A 152 -21.78 -5.94 -16.35
CA THR A 152 -21.60 -6.95 -17.40
C THR A 152 -20.20 -6.80 -17.97
N TRP A 153 -19.33 -7.77 -17.64
CA TRP A 153 -17.94 -7.71 -18.07
C TRP A 153 -17.78 -7.67 -19.59
N ASN A 154 -17.04 -6.70 -20.09
CA ASN A 154 -16.82 -6.46 -21.53
C ASN A 154 -15.50 -7.07 -22.07
N GLY A 155 -14.80 -7.90 -21.27
CA GLY A 155 -13.54 -8.54 -21.65
C GLY A 155 -12.27 -7.81 -21.20
N HIS A 156 -12.35 -6.62 -20.56
CA HIS A 156 -11.18 -5.93 -20.02
C HIS A 156 -10.72 -6.54 -18.69
N TYR A 157 -9.41 -6.77 -18.59
CA TYR A 157 -8.72 -7.19 -17.35
C TYR A 157 -8.32 -5.96 -16.55
N ALA A 158 -8.36 -6.04 -15.20
CA ALA A 158 -7.89 -4.96 -14.35
C ALA A 158 -6.53 -5.33 -13.73
N ALA A 159 -5.61 -4.37 -13.67
CA ALA A 159 -4.30 -4.56 -13.06
C ALA A 159 -3.92 -3.33 -12.22
N PHE A 160 -3.48 -3.56 -10.98
CA PHE A 160 -3.15 -2.50 -10.03
C PHE A 160 -1.73 -2.62 -9.51
N SER A 161 -1.12 -1.46 -9.25
CA SER A 161 0.16 -1.33 -8.55
C SER A 161 -0.02 -0.46 -7.32
N THR A 162 0.42 -0.94 -6.17
CA THR A 162 0.43 -0.16 -4.93
C THR A 162 1.50 -0.67 -3.95
N SER A 163 1.88 0.19 -3.01
CA SER A 163 2.80 -0.15 -1.92
C SER A 163 2.39 0.56 -0.63
N MET A 164 3.16 1.51 -0.11
CA MET A 164 2.87 2.27 1.11
C MET A 164 1.51 2.98 1.03
N GLY A 165 0.67 2.79 2.04
CA GLY A 165 -0.74 3.25 2.05
C GLY A 165 -1.69 2.39 1.21
N GLY A 166 -1.18 1.34 0.53
CA GLY A 166 -1.94 0.53 -0.42
C GLY A 166 -3.00 -0.36 0.20
N ILE A 167 -2.78 -0.87 1.41
CA ILE A 167 -3.75 -1.70 2.13
C ILE A 167 -5.05 -0.92 2.35
N ASP A 168 -4.95 0.29 2.87
CA ASP A 168 -6.11 1.15 3.09
C ASP A 168 -6.77 1.57 1.77
N ALA A 169 -5.97 2.00 0.79
CA ALA A 169 -6.48 2.40 -0.52
C ALA A 169 -7.22 1.26 -1.25
N LEU A 170 -6.69 0.02 -1.20
CA LEU A 170 -7.34 -1.15 -1.76
C LEU A 170 -8.63 -1.49 -1.03
N THR A 171 -8.66 -1.42 0.30
CA THR A 171 -9.88 -1.67 1.09
C THR A 171 -11.00 -0.74 0.66
N GLN A 172 -10.71 0.55 0.50
CA GLN A 172 -11.69 1.54 0.07
C GLN A 172 -12.16 1.32 -1.38
N MET A 173 -11.22 1.16 -2.31
CA MET A 173 -11.51 1.02 -3.73
C MET A 173 -12.27 -0.28 -4.05
N LEU A 174 -11.82 -1.41 -3.48
CA LEU A 174 -12.42 -2.72 -3.76
C LEU A 174 -13.80 -2.92 -3.12
N ALA A 175 -14.16 -2.10 -2.13
CA ALA A 175 -15.51 -2.13 -1.54
C ALA A 175 -16.63 -1.87 -2.57
N GLU A 176 -16.31 -1.23 -3.69
CA GLU A 176 -17.26 -0.97 -4.79
C GLU A 176 -17.36 -2.13 -5.79
N PHE A 177 -16.46 -3.14 -5.71
CA PHE A 177 -16.40 -4.21 -6.71
C PHE A 177 -17.57 -5.20 -6.54
N PRO A 178 -18.32 -5.50 -7.62
CA PRO A 178 -19.39 -6.48 -7.58
C PRO A 178 -18.83 -7.92 -7.48
N ALA A 179 -19.70 -8.88 -7.14
CA ALA A 179 -19.31 -10.30 -7.04
C ALA A 179 -18.72 -10.86 -8.35
N ASP A 180 -19.21 -10.35 -9.47
CA ASP A 180 -18.79 -10.70 -10.84
C ASP A 180 -17.81 -9.67 -11.42
N CYS A 181 -16.99 -9.04 -10.58
CA CYS A 181 -15.99 -8.05 -10.95
C CYS A 181 -15.07 -8.51 -12.10
N PRO A 182 -14.39 -7.58 -12.82
CA PRO A 182 -13.45 -7.96 -13.85
C PRO A 182 -12.31 -8.82 -13.27
N PRO A 183 -11.74 -9.79 -14.03
CA PRO A 183 -10.56 -10.52 -13.60
C PRO A 183 -9.45 -9.53 -13.26
N THR A 184 -8.96 -9.58 -12.02
CA THR A 184 -8.10 -8.54 -11.47
C THR A 184 -6.77 -9.10 -10.93
N VAL A 185 -5.66 -8.39 -11.18
CA VAL A 185 -4.35 -8.69 -10.59
C VAL A 185 -3.82 -7.45 -9.89
N ILE A 186 -3.41 -7.62 -8.64
CA ILE A 186 -2.85 -6.55 -7.81
C ILE A 186 -1.40 -6.90 -7.48
N VAL A 187 -0.46 -6.02 -7.80
CA VAL A 187 0.88 -6.03 -7.25
C VAL A 187 0.86 -5.16 -5.99
N LEU A 188 1.01 -5.80 -4.83
CA LEU A 188 1.06 -5.15 -3.52
C LEU A 188 2.44 -5.39 -2.90
N GLN A 189 3.25 -4.34 -2.82
CA GLN A 189 4.58 -4.40 -2.20
C GLN A 189 4.45 -4.14 -0.70
N SER A 190 4.23 -5.19 0.06
CA SER A 190 4.10 -5.18 1.52
C SER A 190 4.68 -6.47 2.12
N GLU A 191 4.72 -6.58 3.44
CA GLU A 191 5.20 -7.80 4.12
C GLU A 191 4.25 -8.98 3.85
N PRO A 192 4.76 -10.16 3.43
CA PRO A 192 3.92 -11.29 3.02
C PRO A 192 2.91 -11.74 4.08
N ALA A 193 3.34 -11.83 5.35
CA ALA A 193 2.44 -12.24 6.45
C ALA A 193 1.26 -11.26 6.64
N LEU A 194 1.50 -9.98 6.43
CA LEU A 194 0.46 -8.95 6.48
C LEU A 194 -0.50 -9.08 5.28
N VAL A 195 0.02 -9.39 4.10
CA VAL A 195 -0.81 -9.59 2.90
C VAL A 195 -1.72 -10.80 3.03
N ASP A 196 -1.25 -11.89 3.61
CA ASP A 196 -2.09 -13.07 3.86
C ASP A 196 -3.26 -12.73 4.81
N THR A 197 -2.98 -12.00 5.90
CA THR A 197 -4.02 -11.53 6.82
C THR A 197 -4.98 -10.55 6.12
N PHE A 198 -4.46 -9.66 5.29
CA PHE A 198 -5.26 -8.71 4.50
C PHE A 198 -6.19 -9.42 3.49
N ILE A 199 -5.69 -10.42 2.75
CA ILE A 199 -6.50 -11.24 1.83
C ILE A 199 -7.63 -11.93 2.61
N HIS A 200 -7.33 -12.47 3.79
CA HIS A 200 -8.34 -13.13 4.63
C HIS A 200 -9.42 -12.14 5.08
N HIS A 201 -9.02 -10.96 5.55
CA HIS A 201 -9.92 -9.89 5.96
C HIS A 201 -10.83 -9.43 4.80
N LEU A 202 -10.25 -9.08 3.65
CA LEU A 202 -11.02 -8.69 2.48
C LEU A 202 -11.97 -9.79 1.98
N SER A 203 -11.57 -11.06 2.09
CA SER A 203 -12.42 -12.20 1.69
C SER A 203 -13.69 -12.33 2.54
N SER A 204 -13.70 -11.78 3.76
CA SER A 204 -14.88 -11.74 4.62
C SER A 204 -15.79 -10.54 4.37
N GLU A 205 -15.25 -9.47 3.79
CA GLU A 205 -15.98 -8.20 3.60
C GLU A 205 -16.47 -8.00 2.18
N LEU A 206 -15.73 -8.48 1.18
CA LEU A 206 -16.04 -8.24 -0.22
C LEU A 206 -16.90 -9.34 -0.84
N LYS A 207 -17.67 -8.96 -1.86
CA LYS A 207 -18.53 -9.89 -2.60
C LYS A 207 -17.75 -10.77 -3.59
N CYS A 208 -16.61 -10.30 -4.09
CA CYS A 208 -15.75 -11.00 -5.04
C CYS A 208 -14.74 -11.91 -4.35
N LYS A 209 -14.20 -12.87 -5.07
CA LYS A 209 -13.22 -13.83 -4.56
C LYS A 209 -11.82 -13.24 -4.58
N ILE A 210 -11.16 -13.16 -3.43
CA ILE A 210 -9.78 -12.67 -3.32
C ILE A 210 -8.85 -13.82 -2.98
N LEU A 211 -7.74 -13.93 -3.70
CA LEU A 211 -6.78 -15.02 -3.60
C LEU A 211 -5.34 -14.51 -3.69
N PRO A 212 -4.38 -15.15 -3.02
CA PRO A 212 -2.98 -14.92 -3.34
C PRO A 212 -2.69 -15.36 -4.79
N ALA A 213 -1.87 -14.58 -5.50
CA ALA A 213 -1.42 -14.94 -6.84
C ALA A 213 -0.56 -16.21 -6.79
N LYS A 214 -0.87 -17.19 -7.65
CA LYS A 214 -0.13 -18.46 -7.76
C LYS A 214 0.21 -18.75 -9.20
N ASP A 215 1.30 -19.51 -9.40
CA ASP A 215 1.70 -19.98 -10.74
C ASP A 215 0.60 -20.81 -11.38
N GLY A 216 0.29 -20.51 -12.64
CA GLY A 216 -0.77 -21.17 -13.40
C GLY A 216 -2.21 -20.78 -13.02
N ALA A 217 -2.42 -19.84 -12.08
CA ALA A 217 -3.77 -19.39 -11.72
C ALA A 217 -4.47 -18.73 -12.92
N ALA A 218 -5.67 -19.20 -13.24
CA ALA A 218 -6.49 -18.65 -14.31
C ALA A 218 -7.11 -17.32 -13.91
N LEU A 219 -7.09 -16.34 -14.81
CA LEU A 219 -7.76 -15.06 -14.64
C LEU A 219 -9.21 -15.16 -15.09
N THR A 220 -10.11 -15.27 -14.13
CA THR A 220 -11.55 -15.45 -14.36
C THR A 220 -12.36 -14.33 -13.70
N GLN A 221 -13.49 -13.99 -14.28
CA GLN A 221 -14.45 -13.00 -13.75
C GLN A 221 -14.81 -13.34 -12.29
N GLY A 222 -14.99 -12.32 -11.47
CA GLY A 222 -15.28 -12.46 -10.04
C GLY A 222 -14.07 -12.79 -9.16
N THR A 223 -12.85 -12.79 -9.72
CA THR A 223 -11.64 -13.16 -8.97
C THR A 223 -10.57 -12.07 -9.01
N ILE A 224 -10.02 -11.76 -7.85
CA ILE A 224 -8.92 -10.83 -7.64
C ILE A 224 -7.71 -11.63 -7.13
N HIS A 225 -6.58 -11.52 -7.79
CA HIS A 225 -5.31 -12.14 -7.39
C HIS A 225 -4.34 -11.08 -6.84
N VAL A 226 -3.85 -11.28 -5.62
CA VAL A 226 -2.88 -10.38 -4.98
C VAL A 226 -1.48 -11.00 -5.02
N ALA A 227 -0.53 -10.33 -5.66
CA ALA A 227 0.86 -10.74 -5.77
C ALA A 227 1.73 -9.89 -4.82
N ALA A 228 2.33 -10.54 -3.83
CA ALA A 228 3.20 -9.90 -2.83
C ALA A 228 4.45 -10.72 -2.49
N ASP A 229 4.71 -11.85 -3.18
CA ASP A 229 5.88 -12.69 -2.93
C ASP A 229 7.18 -11.92 -3.22
N PRO A 230 8.04 -11.62 -2.21
CA PRO A 230 9.25 -10.82 -2.42
C PRO A 230 10.34 -11.56 -3.19
N GLU A 231 10.15 -12.86 -3.47
CA GLU A 231 11.10 -13.68 -4.23
C GLU A 231 10.72 -13.83 -5.70
N LYS A 232 9.48 -13.49 -6.07
CA LYS A 232 8.95 -13.70 -7.42
C LYS A 232 8.25 -12.46 -7.97
N HIS A 233 8.27 -12.37 -9.28
CA HIS A 233 7.38 -11.47 -10.01
C HIS A 233 6.16 -12.24 -10.50
N VAL A 234 5.05 -11.52 -10.64
CA VAL A 234 3.88 -12.00 -11.37
C VAL A 234 3.90 -11.45 -12.79
N VAL A 235 3.61 -12.29 -13.78
CA VAL A 235 3.46 -11.91 -15.18
C VAL A 235 2.17 -12.47 -15.76
N PHE A 236 1.64 -11.79 -16.75
CA PHE A 236 0.46 -12.20 -17.51
C PHE A 236 0.87 -13.14 -18.63
N GLU A 237 0.29 -14.32 -18.71
CA GLU A 237 0.45 -15.29 -19.77
C GLU A 237 -0.85 -15.36 -20.60
N PRO A 238 -0.82 -15.01 -21.90
CA PRO A 238 -2.00 -15.07 -22.74
C PRO A 238 -2.50 -16.50 -22.90
N GLY A 239 -3.81 -16.68 -23.02
CA GLY A 239 -4.47 -17.97 -23.15
C GLY A 239 -5.99 -17.83 -23.11
N SER A 240 -6.72 -18.94 -23.06
CA SER A 240 -8.18 -18.97 -22.95
C SER A 240 -8.61 -19.96 -21.85
N PRO A 241 -8.79 -19.53 -20.59
CA PRO A 241 -8.52 -18.17 -20.07
C PRO A 241 -7.01 -17.88 -19.94
N PRO A 242 -6.61 -16.60 -19.88
CA PRO A 242 -5.24 -16.21 -19.54
C PRO A 242 -4.87 -16.66 -18.13
N LYS A 243 -3.57 -16.78 -17.86
CA LYS A 243 -3.05 -17.27 -16.57
C LYS A 243 -2.00 -16.32 -16.01
N LEU A 244 -1.78 -16.43 -14.72
CA LEU A 244 -0.64 -15.85 -14.04
C LEU A 244 0.55 -16.82 -14.08
N ARG A 245 1.76 -16.26 -14.27
CA ARG A 245 3.01 -17.01 -14.08
C ARG A 245 3.84 -16.31 -13.02
N MET A 246 4.37 -17.10 -12.10
CA MET A 246 5.30 -16.60 -11.08
C MET A 246 6.72 -16.87 -11.53
N VAL A 247 7.53 -15.81 -11.71
CA VAL A 247 8.87 -15.91 -12.26
C VAL A 247 9.92 -15.39 -11.28
N MET A 248 10.99 -16.16 -11.09
CA MET A 248 12.16 -15.74 -10.31
C MET A 248 13.11 -14.95 -11.21
N ARG A 249 13.24 -13.67 -10.96
CA ARG A 249 14.15 -12.74 -11.65
C ARG A 249 14.65 -11.68 -10.68
N ASP A 250 15.70 -10.99 -11.07
CA ASP A 250 16.20 -9.83 -10.33
C ASP A 250 15.13 -8.74 -10.22
N PRO A 251 15.15 -7.93 -9.14
CA PRO A 251 14.24 -6.80 -8.99
C PRO A 251 14.25 -5.88 -10.22
N VAL A 252 13.07 -5.47 -10.66
CA VAL A 252 12.91 -4.50 -11.75
C VAL A 252 12.67 -3.13 -11.14
N ASP A 253 13.49 -2.15 -11.50
CA ASP A 253 13.49 -0.80 -10.91
C ASP A 253 13.54 -0.81 -9.35
N GLY A 254 14.22 -1.84 -8.78
CA GLY A 254 14.35 -2.05 -7.34
C GLY A 254 13.16 -2.72 -6.65
N ALA A 255 12.12 -3.09 -7.38
CA ALA A 255 10.89 -3.69 -6.89
C ALA A 255 10.75 -5.19 -7.24
N ARG A 256 10.26 -5.99 -6.29
CA ARG A 256 9.84 -7.39 -6.48
C ARG A 256 8.78 -7.75 -5.43
N PRO A 257 7.54 -8.13 -5.84
CA PRO A 257 7.07 -8.16 -7.23
C PRO A 257 7.09 -6.76 -7.88
N SER A 258 7.26 -6.70 -9.22
CA SER A 258 7.26 -5.46 -9.97
C SER A 258 5.99 -5.32 -10.82
N ALA A 259 5.29 -4.21 -10.65
CA ALA A 259 4.16 -3.83 -11.48
C ALA A 259 4.60 -3.45 -12.91
N THR A 260 5.78 -2.87 -13.07
CA THR A 260 6.35 -2.61 -14.41
C THR A 260 6.40 -3.88 -15.25
N LEU A 261 6.78 -5.01 -14.63
CA LEU A 261 6.84 -6.29 -15.34
C LEU A 261 5.44 -6.85 -15.67
N LEU A 262 4.50 -6.80 -14.71
CA LEU A 262 3.11 -7.22 -14.93
C LEU A 262 2.48 -6.42 -16.07
N PHE A 263 2.49 -5.10 -15.98
CA PHE A 263 1.89 -4.20 -16.96
C PHE A 263 2.54 -4.37 -18.35
N GLY A 264 3.86 -4.51 -18.40
CA GLY A 264 4.58 -4.77 -19.65
C GLY A 264 4.22 -6.10 -20.30
N THR A 265 3.88 -7.14 -19.53
CA THR A 265 3.41 -8.42 -20.08
C THR A 265 1.96 -8.35 -20.56
N ILE A 266 1.09 -7.59 -19.89
CA ILE A 266 -0.27 -7.30 -20.36
C ILE A 266 -0.23 -6.52 -21.69
N ALA A 267 0.58 -5.46 -21.75
CA ALA A 267 0.75 -4.67 -22.97
C ALA A 267 1.19 -5.54 -24.17
N ARG A 268 2.17 -6.41 -23.95
CA ARG A 268 2.66 -7.33 -25.00
C ARG A 268 1.65 -8.39 -25.42
N ALA A 269 0.75 -8.79 -24.52
CA ALA A 269 -0.30 -9.74 -24.84
C ALA A 269 -1.39 -9.15 -25.74
N GLY A 270 -1.49 -7.81 -25.85
CA GLY A 270 -2.46 -7.12 -26.68
C GLY A 270 -3.92 -7.36 -26.23
N VAL A 271 -4.15 -7.70 -24.97
CA VAL A 271 -5.50 -7.90 -24.43
C VAL A 271 -6.10 -6.58 -23.96
N PRO A 272 -7.43 -6.40 -24.05
CA PRO A 272 -8.09 -5.25 -23.45
C PRO A 272 -7.84 -5.22 -21.94
N ALA A 273 -7.33 -4.12 -21.41
CA ALA A 273 -7.04 -4.03 -19.98
C ALA A 273 -7.10 -2.58 -19.45
N VAL A 274 -7.26 -2.46 -18.14
CA VAL A 274 -7.16 -1.22 -17.38
C VAL A 274 -5.97 -1.36 -16.42
N GLY A 275 -4.94 -0.57 -16.61
CA GLY A 275 -3.80 -0.47 -15.67
C GLY A 275 -3.98 0.72 -14.74
N THR A 276 -3.69 0.55 -13.45
CA THR A 276 -3.82 1.61 -12.45
C THR A 276 -2.63 1.64 -11.51
N VAL A 277 -2.00 2.80 -11.37
CA VAL A 277 -0.97 3.06 -10.36
C VAL A 277 -1.60 3.87 -9.22
N MET A 278 -1.56 3.31 -8.02
CA MET A 278 -2.12 3.89 -6.79
C MET A 278 -1.00 4.36 -5.85
N THR A 279 -1.38 4.80 -4.67
CA THR A 279 -0.48 5.22 -3.59
C THR A 279 0.74 4.30 -3.44
N GLY A 280 1.91 4.87 -3.22
CA GLY A 280 3.13 4.09 -3.03
C GLY A 280 4.41 4.90 -3.19
N MET A 281 5.51 4.30 -2.74
CA MET A 281 6.86 4.85 -2.88
C MET A 281 7.48 4.51 -4.24
N GLY A 282 8.36 5.39 -4.70
CA GLY A 282 9.19 5.15 -5.88
C GLY A 282 8.46 5.31 -7.21
N ALA A 283 8.86 4.53 -8.22
CA ALA A 283 8.38 4.69 -9.60
C ALA A 283 8.00 3.36 -10.28
N ASP A 284 7.91 2.25 -9.51
CA ASP A 284 7.51 0.97 -10.10
C ASP A 284 6.09 1.05 -10.65
N GLY A 285 5.87 0.42 -11.78
CA GLY A 285 4.63 0.49 -12.54
C GLY A 285 4.57 1.62 -13.59
N ALA A 286 5.25 2.75 -13.40
CA ALA A 286 5.15 3.89 -14.31
C ALA A 286 5.55 3.54 -15.75
N LYS A 287 6.70 2.86 -15.96
CA LYS A 287 7.14 2.43 -17.29
C LYS A 287 6.21 1.39 -17.89
N GLY A 288 5.76 0.42 -17.09
CA GLY A 288 4.84 -0.62 -17.53
C GLY A 288 3.46 -0.06 -17.90
N LEU A 289 2.95 0.90 -17.11
CA LEU A 289 1.71 1.61 -17.39
C LEU A 289 1.81 2.40 -18.72
N ARG A 290 2.98 3.02 -19.00
CA ARG A 290 3.23 3.67 -20.28
C ARG A 290 3.17 2.68 -21.44
N MET A 291 3.77 1.48 -21.28
CA MET A 291 3.67 0.42 -22.29
C MET A 291 2.21 -0.01 -22.52
N MET A 292 1.40 -0.13 -21.46
CA MET A 292 -0.03 -0.42 -21.59
C MET A 292 -0.76 0.67 -22.37
N ARG A 293 -0.49 1.94 -22.07
CA ARG A 293 -1.09 3.07 -22.81
C ARG A 293 -0.72 3.05 -24.29
N ASP A 294 0.56 2.83 -24.61
CA ASP A 294 1.05 2.77 -25.98
C ASP A 294 0.47 1.55 -26.74
N ALA A 295 0.10 0.48 -26.05
CA ALA A 295 -0.61 -0.68 -26.57
C ALA A 295 -2.14 -0.50 -26.68
N GLY A 296 -2.68 0.67 -26.34
CA GLY A 296 -4.12 0.97 -26.42
C GLY A 296 -4.96 0.55 -25.22
N CYS A 297 -4.33 0.10 -24.12
CA CYS A 297 -5.04 -0.15 -22.87
C CYS A 297 -5.47 1.17 -22.21
N ARG A 298 -6.50 1.09 -21.36
CA ARG A 298 -6.90 2.21 -20.48
C ARG A 298 -5.92 2.31 -19.32
N THR A 299 -5.55 3.54 -18.95
CA THR A 299 -4.52 3.73 -17.91
C THR A 299 -4.90 4.85 -16.95
N LEU A 300 -4.80 4.55 -15.65
CA LEU A 300 -5.17 5.45 -14.57
C LEU A 300 -4.01 5.64 -13.61
N ALA A 301 -3.97 6.79 -12.97
CA ALA A 301 -3.16 7.04 -11.79
C ALA A 301 -4.04 7.68 -10.71
N GLU A 302 -3.80 7.32 -9.47
CA GLU A 302 -4.37 8.05 -8.34
C GLU A 302 -3.84 9.49 -8.33
N ASP A 303 -4.67 10.46 -7.96
CA ASP A 303 -4.21 11.84 -7.78
C ASP A 303 -3.21 11.90 -6.63
N PRO A 304 -1.97 12.33 -6.87
CA PRO A 304 -0.97 12.48 -5.80
C PRO A 304 -1.44 13.34 -4.63
N ALA A 305 -2.40 14.25 -4.84
CA ALA A 305 -2.99 15.06 -3.77
C ALA A 305 -3.94 14.26 -2.87
N THR A 306 -4.44 13.12 -3.33
CA THR A 306 -5.32 12.22 -2.56
C THR A 306 -4.60 10.96 -2.08
N ALA A 307 -3.57 10.53 -2.77
CA ALA A 307 -2.75 9.39 -2.40
C ALA A 307 -2.09 9.59 -1.04
N THR A 308 -2.09 8.56 -0.20
CA THR A 308 -1.35 8.57 1.08
C THR A 308 0.12 8.90 0.82
N VAL A 309 0.74 8.21 -0.15
CA VAL A 309 2.10 8.51 -0.64
C VAL A 309 2.04 8.70 -2.15
N GLY A 310 2.23 9.94 -2.60
CA GLY A 310 2.03 10.34 -3.99
C GLY A 310 3.20 10.08 -4.94
N GLU A 311 4.30 9.41 -4.52
CA GLU A 311 5.51 9.24 -5.36
C GLU A 311 5.22 8.38 -6.59
N ALA A 312 4.63 7.19 -6.43
CA ALA A 312 4.35 6.29 -7.54
C ALA A 312 3.33 6.86 -8.54
N PRO A 313 2.18 7.43 -8.10
CA PRO A 313 1.28 8.12 -9.01
C PRO A 313 1.93 9.30 -9.74
N ALA A 314 2.71 10.12 -9.04
CA ALA A 314 3.44 11.24 -9.65
C ALA A 314 4.45 10.78 -10.71
N ALA A 315 5.15 9.66 -10.47
CA ALA A 315 6.04 9.05 -11.46
C ALA A 315 5.29 8.56 -12.69
N ALA A 316 4.10 7.97 -12.54
CA ALA A 316 3.26 7.55 -13.65
C ALA A 316 2.76 8.74 -14.49
N ILE A 317 2.39 9.84 -13.83
CA ILE A 317 1.98 11.10 -14.49
C ILE A 317 3.17 11.71 -15.24
N ALA A 318 4.33 11.82 -14.60
CA ALA A 318 5.56 12.37 -15.21
C ALA A 318 6.01 11.57 -16.44
N ALA A 319 5.81 10.24 -16.42
CA ALA A 319 6.06 9.36 -17.57
C ALA A 319 4.99 9.49 -18.68
N SER A 320 3.99 10.36 -18.51
CA SER A 320 2.82 10.41 -19.40
C SER A 320 2.15 9.05 -19.58
N ALA A 321 2.16 8.21 -18.52
CA ALA A 321 1.64 6.86 -18.55
C ALA A 321 0.14 6.78 -18.27
N ALA A 322 -0.39 7.68 -17.43
CA ALA A 322 -1.80 7.74 -17.11
C ALA A 322 -2.60 8.53 -18.16
N GLU A 323 -3.71 7.96 -18.61
CA GLU A 323 -4.72 8.64 -19.44
C GLU A 323 -5.54 9.61 -18.60
N LYS A 324 -5.91 9.18 -17.37
CA LYS A 324 -6.63 9.99 -16.39
C LYS A 324 -5.94 9.90 -15.04
N THR A 325 -6.01 10.99 -14.31
CA THR A 325 -5.63 11.09 -12.91
C THR A 325 -6.90 11.35 -12.11
N LEU A 326 -7.20 10.49 -11.13
CA LEU A 326 -8.44 10.51 -10.38
C LEU A 326 -8.17 10.39 -8.87
N PRO A 327 -8.99 11.02 -8.02
CA PRO A 327 -8.91 10.78 -6.58
C PRO A 327 -9.31 9.33 -6.25
N LEU A 328 -8.87 8.85 -5.08
CA LEU A 328 -9.05 7.45 -4.67
C LEU A 328 -10.53 6.99 -4.74
N ASP A 329 -11.46 7.83 -4.30
CA ASP A 329 -12.89 7.58 -4.25
C ASP A 329 -13.57 7.50 -5.64
N GLU A 330 -12.88 7.87 -6.71
CA GLU A 330 -13.35 7.75 -8.09
C GLU A 330 -12.70 6.60 -8.86
N LEU A 331 -11.57 6.06 -8.36
CA LEU A 331 -10.80 5.04 -9.09
C LEU A 331 -11.58 3.74 -9.29
N GLY A 332 -12.25 3.24 -8.25
CA GLY A 332 -13.03 2.00 -8.33
C GLY A 332 -14.12 2.08 -9.40
N ALA A 333 -14.92 3.15 -9.36
CA ALA A 333 -15.96 3.39 -10.33
C ALA A 333 -15.43 3.56 -11.76
N ALA A 334 -14.28 4.24 -11.93
CA ALA A 334 -13.66 4.42 -13.23
C ALA A 334 -13.16 3.10 -13.84
N VAL A 335 -12.51 2.24 -13.04
CA VAL A 335 -12.06 0.91 -13.48
C VAL A 335 -13.26 0.05 -13.88
N LEU A 336 -14.29 0.00 -13.04
CA LEU A 336 -15.51 -0.76 -13.34
C LEU A 336 -16.21 -0.21 -14.59
N GLY A 337 -16.25 1.11 -14.77
CA GLY A 337 -16.82 1.73 -15.97
C GLY A 337 -16.09 1.35 -17.27
N PHE A 338 -14.74 1.23 -17.23
CA PHE A 338 -13.99 0.74 -18.39
C PHE A 338 -14.15 -0.77 -18.63
N CYS A 339 -14.47 -1.54 -17.61
CA CYS A 339 -14.65 -2.99 -17.71
C CYS A 339 -16.12 -3.41 -17.94
N ASN A 340 -17.08 -2.49 -17.93
CA ASN A 340 -18.49 -2.76 -18.12
C ASN A 340 -18.91 -2.62 -19.59
N GLN A 341 -19.88 -3.42 -20.02
CA GLN A 341 -20.56 -3.18 -21.30
C GLN A 341 -21.37 -1.89 -21.20
N ALA A 342 -21.28 -1.06 -22.24
CA ALA A 342 -22.01 0.19 -22.35
C ALA A 342 -23.51 -0.05 -22.55
#